data_c1fd59daae6a8c0bb4f61b464221e0f9
#
_entry.id   c1fd59daae6a8c0bb4f61b464221e0f9
#
_cell.length_a   1.000
_cell.length_b   1.000
_cell.length_c   1.000
_cell.angle_alpha   90.00
_cell.angle_beta   90.00
_cell.angle_gamma   90.00
#
_symmetry.space_group_name_H-M   'P 1'
#
loop_
_entity.id
_entity.type
_entity.pdbx_description
1 polymer ?
#
loop_
_entity_poly.entity_id
_entity_poly.type
_entity_poly.pdbx_seq_one_letter_code
_entity_poly.pdbx_strand_id
1 'polypeptide(L)'
;MEIRRALPADAGPLAALLARFFAEEGFAASAAEIRERADVFLAEAANTAFLAFEDGTPAGAATVTTGFGFETGRQAEIEDLYVLPGRRRRGVARGLIDAALAWCRQRGCADVEVVVTPEGDARHNLGAWYRGLGFDETGRRILSRRL
;
A
#
# COMPACT_ATOMS: atom_id res chain seq x y z
N MET A 1 0.39 11.69 15.57
CA MET A 1 0.27 10.62 14.54
C MET A 1 1.12 9.43 14.95
N GLU A 2 0.53 8.27 15.01
CA GLU A 2 1.21 7.00 15.24
C GLU A 2 1.14 6.16 13.95
N ILE A 3 2.26 5.56 13.54
CA ILE A 3 2.28 4.60 12.43
C ILE A 3 2.87 3.30 12.96
N ARG A 4 2.14 2.20 12.80
CA ARG A 4 2.59 0.89 13.22
C ARG A 4 2.21 -0.20 12.23
N ARG A 5 2.91 -1.31 12.32
CA ARG A 5 2.57 -2.52 11.57
C ARG A 5 1.22 -3.06 12.03
N ALA A 6 0.38 -3.46 11.08
CA ALA A 6 -0.88 -4.11 11.36
C ALA A 6 -0.67 -5.53 11.90
N LEU A 7 -1.49 -5.91 12.85
CA LEU A 7 -1.60 -7.27 13.39
C LEU A 7 -2.83 -7.96 12.78
N PRO A 8 -2.97 -9.28 12.87
CA PRO A 8 -4.17 -9.99 12.40
C PRO A 8 -5.49 -9.39 12.94
N ALA A 9 -5.49 -8.90 14.20
CA ALA A 9 -6.63 -8.24 14.81
C ALA A 9 -7.01 -6.90 14.13
N ASP A 10 -6.13 -6.33 13.33
CA ASP A 10 -6.37 -5.07 12.62
C ASP A 10 -7.05 -5.25 11.24
N ALA A 11 -7.42 -6.47 10.88
CA ALA A 11 -8.06 -6.75 9.58
C ALA A 11 -9.33 -5.91 9.35
N GLY A 12 -10.13 -5.66 10.41
CA GLY A 12 -11.31 -4.80 10.33
C GLY A 12 -10.98 -3.35 9.98
N PRO A 13 -10.15 -2.65 10.76
CA PRO A 13 -9.70 -1.29 10.45
C PRO A 13 -9.02 -1.16 9.09
N LEU A 14 -8.16 -2.10 8.72
CA LEU A 14 -7.51 -2.14 7.40
C LEU A 14 -8.55 -2.24 6.28
N ALA A 15 -9.46 -3.20 6.37
CA ALA A 15 -10.51 -3.40 5.38
C ALA A 15 -11.42 -2.18 5.24
N ALA A 16 -11.75 -1.51 6.34
CA ALA A 16 -12.58 -0.31 6.32
C ALA A 16 -11.91 0.85 5.56
N LEU A 17 -10.59 1.04 5.73
CA LEU A 17 -9.83 2.04 4.97
C LEU A 17 -9.75 1.68 3.49
N LEU A 18 -9.45 0.42 3.16
CA LEU A 18 -9.36 -0.04 1.76
C LEU A 18 -10.71 -0.01 1.06
N ALA A 19 -11.82 -0.30 1.76
CA ALA A 19 -13.16 -0.18 1.19
C ALA A 19 -13.48 1.27 0.77
N ARG A 20 -13.08 2.25 1.57
CA ARG A 20 -13.19 3.68 1.21
C ARG A 20 -12.31 4.04 0.02
N PHE A 21 -11.07 3.54 0.02
CA PHE A 21 -10.15 3.74 -1.09
C PHE A 21 -10.75 3.20 -2.41
N PHE A 22 -11.22 1.98 -2.41
CA PHE A 22 -11.79 1.35 -3.59
C PHE A 22 -13.05 2.04 -4.07
N ALA A 23 -13.89 2.52 -3.15
CA ALA A 23 -15.07 3.31 -3.50
C ALA A 23 -14.69 4.66 -4.15
N GLU A 24 -13.67 5.36 -3.64
CA GLU A 24 -13.18 6.62 -4.22
C GLU A 24 -12.59 6.39 -5.63
N GLU A 25 -11.84 5.32 -5.83
CA GLU A 25 -11.17 5.02 -7.10
C GLU A 25 -12.06 4.25 -8.11
N GLY A 26 -13.25 3.82 -7.70
CA GLY A 26 -14.15 3.05 -8.55
C GLY A 26 -13.72 1.60 -8.79
N PHE A 27 -12.94 1.01 -7.89
CA PHE A 27 -12.55 -0.39 -7.96
C PHE A 27 -13.71 -1.32 -7.58
N ALA A 28 -13.77 -2.49 -8.24
CA ALA A 28 -14.97 -3.33 -8.23
C ALA A 28 -15.16 -4.22 -6.99
N ALA A 29 -14.16 -4.35 -6.09
CA ALA A 29 -14.28 -5.23 -4.93
C ALA A 29 -15.28 -4.68 -3.91
N SER A 30 -16.17 -5.56 -3.41
CA SER A 30 -17.12 -5.21 -2.35
C SER A 30 -16.43 -5.11 -0.99
N ALA A 31 -17.10 -4.43 -0.02
CA ALA A 31 -16.60 -4.35 1.35
C ALA A 31 -16.44 -5.73 2.00
N ALA A 32 -17.32 -6.70 1.72
CA ALA A 32 -17.23 -8.07 2.22
C ALA A 32 -16.01 -8.80 1.64
N GLU A 33 -15.78 -8.69 0.34
CA GLU A 33 -14.59 -9.27 -0.31
C GLU A 33 -13.29 -8.65 0.22
N ILE A 34 -13.25 -7.35 0.43
CA ILE A 34 -12.07 -6.66 1.00
C ILE A 34 -11.83 -7.14 2.42
N ARG A 35 -12.87 -7.35 3.23
CA ARG A 35 -12.73 -7.86 4.60
C ARG A 35 -12.15 -9.28 4.63
N GLU A 36 -12.64 -10.17 3.78
CA GLU A 36 -12.11 -11.54 3.66
C GLU A 36 -10.64 -11.52 3.20
N ARG A 37 -10.33 -10.69 2.21
CA ARG A 37 -8.96 -10.53 1.71
C ARG A 37 -8.02 -9.95 2.75
N ALA A 38 -8.47 -9.05 3.62
CA ALA A 38 -7.65 -8.51 4.70
C ALA A 38 -7.23 -9.59 5.70
N ASP A 39 -8.11 -10.53 6.04
CA ASP A 39 -7.77 -11.65 6.91
C ASP A 39 -6.70 -12.55 6.27
N VAL A 40 -6.87 -12.92 5.00
CA VAL A 40 -5.90 -13.73 4.26
C VAL A 40 -4.57 -12.97 4.11
N PHE A 41 -4.62 -11.70 3.75
CA PHE A 41 -3.44 -10.87 3.53
C PHE A 41 -2.57 -10.77 4.78
N LEU A 42 -3.17 -10.51 5.94
CA LEU A 42 -2.43 -10.37 7.19
C LEU A 42 -1.94 -11.72 7.77
N ALA A 43 -2.51 -12.83 7.35
CA ALA A 43 -2.06 -14.18 7.72
C ALA A 43 -0.81 -14.62 6.93
N GLU A 44 -0.57 -14.05 5.75
CA GLU A 44 0.57 -14.40 4.90
C GLU A 44 1.87 -13.75 5.39
N ALA A 45 2.88 -14.56 5.74
CA ALA A 45 4.16 -14.06 6.25
C ALA A 45 4.94 -13.19 5.24
N ALA A 46 4.67 -13.37 3.94
CA ALA A 46 5.26 -12.58 2.86
C ALA A 46 4.68 -11.16 2.76
N ASN A 47 3.52 -10.92 3.38
CA ASN A 47 2.79 -9.67 3.29
C ASN A 47 2.89 -8.87 4.59
N THR A 48 2.66 -7.58 4.50
CA THR A 48 2.46 -6.71 5.66
C THR A 48 1.58 -5.53 5.31
N ALA A 49 1.01 -4.91 6.34
CA ALA A 49 0.35 -3.62 6.21
C ALA A 49 0.80 -2.69 7.34
N PHE A 50 0.72 -1.41 7.07
CA PHE A 50 0.95 -0.34 8.05
C PHE A 50 -0.33 0.48 8.19
N LEU A 51 -0.67 0.80 9.42
CA LEU A 51 -1.79 1.66 9.76
C LEU A 51 -1.27 2.94 10.42
N ALA A 52 -1.78 4.06 9.95
CA ALA A 52 -1.58 5.35 10.61
C ALA A 52 -2.80 5.67 11.47
N PHE A 53 -2.56 6.15 12.67
CA PHE A 53 -3.59 6.57 13.62
C PHE A 53 -3.39 8.04 13.99
N GLU A 54 -4.47 8.78 14.04
CA GLU A 54 -4.53 10.11 14.66
C GLU A 54 -5.58 10.08 15.75
N ASP A 55 -5.19 10.48 16.96
CA ASP A 55 -6.05 10.45 18.14
C ASP A 55 -6.74 9.07 18.36
N GLY A 56 -5.97 7.99 18.14
CA GLY A 56 -6.45 6.61 18.26
C GLY A 56 -7.39 6.13 17.16
N THR A 57 -7.65 6.96 16.15
CA THR A 57 -8.54 6.62 15.02
C THR A 57 -7.72 6.31 13.77
N PRO A 58 -8.03 5.22 13.03
CA PRO A 58 -7.35 4.92 11.78
C PRO A 58 -7.50 6.06 10.76
N ALA A 59 -6.38 6.54 10.24
CA ALA A 59 -6.31 7.69 9.34
C ALA A 59 -5.79 7.34 7.94
N GLY A 60 -5.06 6.24 7.81
CA GLY A 60 -4.51 5.77 6.54
C GLY A 60 -3.88 4.39 6.64
N ALA A 61 -3.61 3.79 5.50
CA ALA A 61 -3.01 2.47 5.38
C ALA A 61 -2.07 2.39 4.19
N ALA A 62 -1.06 1.52 4.30
CA ALA A 62 -0.27 1.03 3.18
C ALA A 62 -0.15 -0.49 3.27
N THR A 63 -0.27 -1.18 2.14
CA THR A 63 -0.09 -2.63 2.05
C THR A 63 1.13 -2.97 1.22
N VAL A 64 1.84 -4.02 1.61
CA VAL A 64 3.09 -4.46 0.97
C VAL A 64 3.04 -5.97 0.77
N THR A 65 3.30 -6.40 -0.45
CA THR A 65 3.56 -7.80 -0.79
C THR A 65 5.04 -8.01 -1.08
N THR A 66 5.56 -9.22 -0.84
CA THR A 66 6.91 -9.57 -1.23
C THR A 66 6.93 -10.82 -2.08
N GLY A 67 7.86 -10.86 -3.02
CA GLY A 67 8.15 -12.00 -3.85
C GLY A 67 9.65 -12.32 -3.87
N PHE A 68 9.99 -13.45 -4.47
CA PHE A 68 11.37 -13.86 -4.65
C PHE A 68 11.61 -14.27 -6.09
N GLY A 69 12.57 -13.64 -6.75
CA GLY A 69 12.95 -13.92 -8.13
C GLY A 69 14.44 -14.08 -8.30
N PHE A 70 14.85 -14.64 -9.45
CA PHE A 70 16.28 -14.89 -9.72
C PHE A 70 17.04 -13.63 -10.11
N GLU A 71 16.37 -12.60 -10.62
CA GLU A 71 17.03 -11.37 -11.07
C GLU A 71 17.59 -10.57 -9.89
N THR A 72 16.79 -10.36 -8.85
CA THR A 72 17.15 -9.49 -7.72
C THR A 72 17.01 -10.15 -6.34
N GLY A 73 16.52 -11.39 -6.27
CA GLY A 73 16.19 -12.05 -5.02
C GLY A 73 14.85 -11.55 -4.46
N ARG A 74 14.80 -11.15 -3.20
CA ARG A 74 13.57 -10.63 -2.58
C ARG A 74 13.24 -9.24 -3.08
N GLN A 75 12.01 -9.07 -3.49
CA GLN A 75 11.46 -7.80 -3.95
C GLN A 75 10.11 -7.54 -3.30
N ALA A 76 9.70 -6.29 -3.24
CA ALA A 76 8.44 -5.89 -2.66
C ALA A 76 7.65 -4.99 -3.61
N GLU A 77 6.33 -4.99 -3.45
CA GLU A 77 5.43 -4.03 -4.06
C GLU A 77 4.58 -3.38 -2.97
N ILE A 78 4.48 -2.05 -3.00
CA ILE A 78 3.46 -1.33 -2.24
C ILE A 78 2.21 -1.34 -3.09
N GLU A 79 1.25 -2.18 -2.70
CA GLU A 79 0.03 -2.44 -3.48
C GLU A 79 -0.99 -1.31 -3.33
N ASP A 80 -1.20 -0.89 -2.09
CA ASP A 80 -2.18 0.13 -1.76
C ASP A 80 -1.56 1.19 -0.86
N LEU A 81 -1.94 2.43 -1.09
CA LEU A 81 -1.64 3.56 -0.22
C LEU A 81 -2.87 4.46 -0.16
N TYR A 82 -3.45 4.57 1.01
CA TYR A 82 -4.64 5.38 1.21
C TYR A 82 -4.56 6.22 2.48
N VAL A 83 -5.02 7.46 2.37
CA VAL A 83 -5.20 8.37 3.51
C VAL A 83 -6.58 8.98 3.40
N LEU A 84 -7.32 9.00 4.50
CA LEU A 84 -8.64 9.62 4.59
C LEU A 84 -8.57 11.08 4.10
N PRO A 85 -9.55 11.56 3.32
CA PRO A 85 -9.52 12.91 2.73
C PRO A 85 -9.22 14.02 3.75
N GLY A 86 -9.85 13.99 4.91
CA GLY A 86 -9.63 14.97 5.98
C GLY A 86 -8.27 14.88 6.69
N ARG A 87 -7.46 13.87 6.37
CA ARG A 87 -6.14 13.63 6.97
C ARG A 87 -4.99 13.77 5.97
N ARG A 88 -5.30 14.12 4.72
CA ARG A 88 -4.30 14.33 3.65
C ARG A 88 -3.50 15.61 3.87
N ARG A 89 -2.34 15.68 3.21
CA ARG A 89 -1.39 16.82 3.28
C ARG A 89 -0.83 17.12 4.68
N ARG A 90 -0.79 16.10 5.53
CA ARG A 90 -0.24 16.15 6.90
C ARG A 90 0.95 15.21 7.10
N GLY A 91 1.54 14.71 6.01
CA GLY A 91 2.66 13.78 6.07
C GLY A 91 2.29 12.32 6.31
N VAL A 92 1.00 11.97 6.45
CA VAL A 92 0.54 10.60 6.74
C VAL A 92 1.01 9.61 5.66
N ALA A 93 0.76 9.93 4.38
CA ALA A 93 1.19 9.07 3.26
C ALA A 93 2.70 8.88 3.24
N ARG A 94 3.47 9.96 3.46
CA ARG A 94 4.93 9.91 3.54
C ARG A 94 5.39 8.97 4.65
N GLY A 95 4.82 9.12 5.84
CA GLY A 95 5.17 8.26 6.98
C GLY A 95 4.84 6.79 6.75
N LEU A 96 3.72 6.49 6.08
CA LEU A 96 3.36 5.12 5.69
C LEU A 96 4.37 4.52 4.71
N ILE A 97 4.80 5.27 3.70
CA ILE A 97 5.84 4.84 2.76
C ILE A 97 7.17 4.63 3.48
N ASP A 98 7.57 5.55 4.34
CA ASP A 98 8.84 5.44 5.08
C ASP A 98 8.85 4.17 5.98
N ALA A 99 7.73 3.86 6.64
CA ALA A 99 7.57 2.63 7.42
C ALA A 99 7.64 1.37 6.54
N ALA A 100 6.97 1.38 5.39
CA ALA A 100 7.00 0.28 4.42
C ALA A 100 8.42 0.04 3.91
N LEU A 101 9.13 1.08 3.49
CA LEU A 101 10.51 1.00 3.02
C LEU A 101 11.47 0.50 4.10
N ALA A 102 11.31 0.94 5.34
CA ALA A 102 12.11 0.46 6.47
C ALA A 102 11.92 -1.05 6.68
N TRP A 103 10.67 -1.52 6.64
CA TRP A 103 10.36 -2.95 6.75
C TRP A 103 10.94 -3.76 5.58
N CYS A 104 10.83 -3.26 4.35
CA CYS A 104 11.40 -3.93 3.18
C CYS A 104 12.93 -4.09 3.30
N ARG A 105 13.63 -3.05 3.78
CA ARG A 105 15.08 -3.13 4.05
C ARG A 105 15.40 -4.20 5.09
N GLN A 106 14.65 -4.26 6.19
CA GLN A 106 14.83 -5.28 7.24
C GLN A 106 14.57 -6.70 6.71
N ARG A 107 13.68 -6.84 5.72
CA ARG A 107 13.37 -8.12 5.06
C ARG A 107 14.39 -8.49 3.98
N GLY A 108 15.36 -7.64 3.69
CA GLY A 108 16.37 -7.88 2.66
C GLY A 108 15.85 -7.71 1.24
N CYS A 109 14.81 -6.91 1.03
CA CYS A 109 14.34 -6.61 -0.31
C CYS A 109 15.36 -5.75 -1.06
N ALA A 110 15.69 -6.15 -2.29
CA ALA A 110 16.57 -5.39 -3.17
C ALA A 110 15.86 -4.19 -3.82
N ASP A 111 14.57 -4.37 -4.13
CA ASP A 111 13.73 -3.38 -4.79
C ASP A 111 12.38 -3.27 -4.09
N VAL A 112 11.79 -2.08 -4.21
CA VAL A 112 10.38 -1.82 -3.87
C VAL A 112 9.73 -1.12 -5.05
N GLU A 113 8.65 -1.67 -5.54
CA GLU A 113 7.90 -1.14 -6.68
C GLU A 113 6.57 -0.53 -6.23
N VAL A 114 6.07 0.40 -7.04
CA VAL A 114 4.70 0.91 -6.97
C VAL A 114 4.13 0.92 -8.38
N VAL A 115 2.85 0.61 -8.52
CA VAL A 115 2.14 0.74 -9.81
C VAL A 115 1.34 2.03 -9.80
N VAL A 116 1.62 2.90 -10.75
CA VAL A 116 0.90 4.16 -10.94
C VAL A 116 -0.01 4.02 -12.14
N THR A 117 -1.33 4.03 -11.91
CA THR A 117 -2.31 4.00 -13.00
C THR A 117 -2.42 5.36 -13.67
N PRO A 118 -2.77 5.42 -14.99
CA PRO A 118 -3.01 6.70 -15.66
C PRO A 118 -4.04 7.57 -14.94
N GLU A 119 -5.12 6.96 -14.44
CA GLU A 119 -6.20 7.65 -13.72
C GLU A 119 -5.71 8.20 -12.37
N GLY A 120 -4.94 7.41 -11.62
CA GLY A 120 -4.34 7.83 -10.35
C GLY A 120 -3.32 8.95 -10.54
N ASP A 121 -2.51 8.88 -11.60
CA ASP A 121 -1.55 9.93 -11.94
C ASP A 121 -2.25 11.23 -12.35
N ALA A 122 -3.26 11.15 -13.21
CA ALA A 122 -4.04 12.32 -13.63
C ALA A 122 -4.75 13.00 -12.44
N ARG A 123 -5.25 12.21 -11.49
CA ARG A 123 -6.03 12.71 -10.35
C ARG A 123 -5.15 13.25 -9.22
N HIS A 124 -4.00 12.64 -8.95
CA HIS A 124 -3.18 12.91 -7.76
C HIS A 124 -1.72 13.25 -8.05
N ASN A 125 -1.31 13.30 -9.33
CA ASN A 125 0.09 13.51 -9.74
C ASN A 125 1.06 12.54 -9.04
N LEU A 126 0.68 11.26 -9.00
CA LEU A 126 1.38 10.23 -8.23
C LEU A 126 2.80 9.98 -8.74
N GLY A 127 3.01 9.98 -10.07
CA GLY A 127 4.34 9.77 -10.65
C GLY A 127 5.35 10.79 -10.15
N ALA A 128 5.00 12.07 -10.17
CA ALA A 128 5.87 13.13 -9.65
C ALA A 128 6.09 13.00 -8.14
N TRP A 129 5.04 12.64 -7.39
CA TRP A 129 5.14 12.46 -5.94
C TRP A 129 6.08 11.30 -5.58
N TYR A 130 5.93 10.13 -6.22
CA TYR A 130 6.81 8.99 -6.00
C TYR A 130 8.25 9.26 -6.42
N ARG A 131 8.48 9.97 -7.55
CA ARG A 131 9.83 10.43 -7.93
C ARG A 131 10.47 11.30 -6.85
N GLY A 132 9.69 12.17 -6.23
CA GLY A 132 10.14 12.97 -5.09
C GLY A 132 10.53 12.14 -3.85
N LEU A 133 10.09 10.88 -3.78
CA LEU A 133 10.46 9.91 -2.75
C LEU A 133 11.60 8.97 -3.17
N GLY A 134 12.18 9.17 -4.36
CA GLY A 134 13.30 8.38 -4.86
C GLY A 134 12.90 7.17 -5.71
N PHE A 135 11.64 7.05 -6.12
CA PHE A 135 11.22 6.05 -7.09
C PHE A 135 11.49 6.55 -8.52
N ASP A 136 11.93 5.66 -9.39
CA ASP A 136 12.19 5.94 -10.79
C ASP A 136 11.41 5.00 -11.71
N GLU A 137 11.10 5.45 -12.92
CA GLU A 137 10.52 4.59 -13.94
C GLU A 137 11.56 3.62 -14.48
N THR A 138 11.20 2.32 -14.50
CA THR A 138 12.11 1.26 -14.98
C THR A 138 12.05 1.03 -16.48
N GLY A 139 11.08 1.59 -17.18
CA GLY A 139 10.79 1.31 -18.59
C GLY A 139 10.06 -0.03 -18.82
N ARG A 140 9.82 -0.81 -17.76
CA ARG A 140 9.02 -2.04 -17.84
C ARG A 140 7.54 -1.72 -17.96
N ARG A 141 6.81 -2.60 -18.65
CA ARG A 141 5.36 -2.49 -18.80
C ARG A 141 4.67 -3.69 -18.20
N ILE A 142 3.54 -3.48 -17.57
CA ILE A 142 2.70 -4.53 -17.01
C ILE A 142 1.71 -4.98 -18.09
N LEU A 143 1.69 -6.28 -18.37
CA LEU A 143 0.68 -6.93 -19.20
C LEU A 143 -0.08 -7.90 -18.31
N SER A 144 -1.40 -7.80 -18.28
CA SER A 144 -2.24 -8.65 -17.44
C SER A 144 -3.28 -9.40 -18.25
N ARG A 145 -3.65 -10.59 -17.80
CA ARG A 145 -4.73 -11.39 -18.36
C ARG A 145 -5.60 -11.89 -17.22
N ARG A 146 -6.91 -11.64 -17.32
CA ARG A 146 -7.88 -12.21 -16.38
C ARG A 146 -8.05 -13.71 -16.64
N LEU A 147 -8.10 -14.51 -15.58
CA LEU A 147 -8.31 -15.94 -15.59
C LEU A 147 -9.76 -16.32 -15.30
#